data_49dbc5e01b32bc1d7ba197e68e9a09e7
#
_entry.id   49dbc5e01b32bc1d7ba197e68e9a09e7
#
_cell.length_a   1.000
_cell.length_b   1.000
_cell.length_c   1.000
_cell.angle_alpha   90.00
_cell.angle_beta   90.00
_cell.angle_gamma   90.00
#
_symmetry.space_group_name_H-M   'P 1'
#
loop_
_entity.id
_entity.type
_entity.pdbx_description
1 polymer ?
#
loop_
_entity_poly.entity_id
_entity_poly.type
_entity_poly.pdbx_seq_one_letter_code
_entity_poly.pdbx_strand_id
1 'polypeptide(L)'
;MIHHLMLLTTKPEVIPSKLEEIMVETRIRLLKIPEVNNLRVGKRVDTANNPNTYFFSFDVENMDKLAYILENAVYFQFERQILGPFVAASKIFDYEMEPGKDVRYS
;
A
#
# COMPACT_ATOMS: atom_id res chain seq x y z
N MET A 1 17.29 1.35 -3.68
CA MET A 1 16.05 0.82 -3.08
C MET A 1 14.90 1.75 -3.41
N ILE A 2 13.76 1.20 -3.77
CA ILE A 2 12.57 1.98 -4.12
C ILE A 2 11.54 1.85 -3.00
N HIS A 3 10.99 2.99 -2.57
CA HIS A 3 9.85 3.02 -1.66
C HIS A 3 8.59 3.27 -2.46
N HIS A 4 7.70 2.28 -2.48
CA HIS A 4 6.44 2.33 -3.22
C HIS A 4 5.32 2.72 -2.24
N LEU A 5 4.64 3.82 -2.51
CA LEU A 5 3.57 4.35 -1.67
C LEU A 5 2.28 4.41 -2.47
N MET A 6 1.21 3.84 -1.93
CA MET A 6 -0.12 3.94 -2.52
C MET A 6 -1.09 4.57 -1.51
N LEU A 7 -1.70 5.68 -1.90
CA LEU A 7 -2.74 6.35 -1.13
C LEU A 7 -4.10 5.97 -1.73
N LEU A 8 -5.04 5.56 -0.88
CA LEU A 8 -6.30 4.96 -1.34
C LEU A 8 -7.50 5.67 -0.74
N THR A 9 -8.46 6.03 -1.59
CA THR A 9 -9.75 6.55 -1.17
C THR A 9 -10.78 5.45 -1.34
N THR A 10 -11.35 4.96 -0.23
CA THR A 10 -12.39 3.93 -0.29
C THR A 10 -13.73 4.52 -0.75
N LYS A 11 -14.58 3.66 -1.30
CA LYS A 11 -15.92 4.05 -1.70
C LYS A 11 -16.74 4.49 -0.49
N PRO A 12 -17.73 5.40 -0.69
CA PRO A 12 -18.51 5.94 0.45
C PRO A 12 -19.22 4.90 1.31
N GLU A 13 -19.60 3.76 0.72
CA GLU A 13 -20.30 2.70 1.42
C GLU A 13 -19.39 1.85 2.32
N VAL A 14 -18.07 2.06 2.26
CA VAL A 14 -17.15 1.32 3.12
C VAL A 14 -17.20 1.89 4.54
N ILE A 15 -17.78 1.11 5.46
CA ILE A 15 -17.90 1.49 6.87
C ILE A 15 -16.58 1.19 7.61
N PRO A 16 -16.35 1.77 8.80
CA PRO A 16 -15.08 1.58 9.54
C PRO A 16 -14.68 0.13 9.78
N SER A 17 -15.62 -0.74 10.11
CA SER A 17 -15.29 -2.17 10.31
C SER A 17 -14.85 -2.84 9.03
N LYS A 18 -15.41 -2.45 7.88
CA LYS A 18 -14.99 -2.96 6.58
C LYS A 18 -13.60 -2.44 6.22
N LEU A 19 -13.31 -1.20 6.54
CA LEU A 19 -11.96 -0.65 6.33
C LEU A 19 -10.90 -1.47 7.09
N GLU A 20 -11.20 -1.83 8.33
CA GLU A 20 -10.27 -2.67 9.11
C GLU A 20 -10.04 -4.03 8.43
N GLU A 21 -11.09 -4.64 7.89
CA GLU A 21 -10.96 -5.90 7.13
C GLU A 21 -10.09 -5.70 5.88
N ILE A 22 -10.30 -4.60 5.15
CA ILE A 22 -9.53 -4.27 3.95
C ILE A 22 -8.04 -4.13 4.29
N MET A 23 -7.74 -3.47 5.42
CA MET A 23 -6.36 -3.27 5.86
C MET A 23 -5.71 -4.59 6.26
N VAL A 24 -6.43 -5.47 6.94
CA VAL A 24 -5.95 -6.82 7.30
C VAL A 24 -5.65 -7.62 6.03
N GLU A 25 -6.58 -7.62 5.07
CA GLU A 25 -6.39 -8.32 3.80
C GLU A 25 -5.20 -7.77 3.00
N THR A 26 -5.01 -6.46 3.03
CA THR A 26 -3.86 -5.82 2.38
C THR A 26 -2.56 -6.38 2.96
N ARG A 27 -2.46 -6.46 4.30
CA ARG A 27 -1.27 -7.01 4.96
C ARG A 27 -1.06 -8.48 4.61
N ILE A 28 -2.10 -9.29 4.75
CA ILE A 28 -2.00 -10.74 4.52
C ILE A 28 -1.55 -11.03 3.10
N ARG A 29 -2.18 -10.39 2.12
CA ARG A 29 -1.91 -10.68 0.71
C ARG A 29 -0.55 -10.19 0.26
N LEU A 30 -0.18 -8.96 0.62
CA LEU A 30 1.10 -8.40 0.19
C LEU A 30 2.29 -9.07 0.86
N LEU A 31 2.14 -9.56 2.09
CA LEU A 31 3.20 -10.30 2.78
C LEU A 31 3.49 -11.66 2.14
N LYS A 32 2.60 -12.16 1.28
CA LYS A 32 2.85 -13.41 0.54
C LYS A 32 3.82 -13.23 -0.62
N ILE A 33 4.13 -11.99 -0.98
CA ILE A 33 5.04 -11.69 -2.09
C ILE A 33 6.44 -11.49 -1.50
N PRO A 34 7.42 -12.39 -1.80
CA PRO A 34 8.73 -12.35 -1.14
C PRO A 34 9.51 -11.06 -1.36
N GLU A 35 9.31 -10.40 -2.51
CA GLU A 35 10.03 -9.17 -2.88
C GLU A 35 9.54 -7.94 -2.12
N VAL A 36 8.40 -8.04 -1.42
CA VAL A 36 7.86 -6.95 -0.61
C VAL A 36 8.59 -6.90 0.72
N ASN A 37 9.22 -5.78 1.02
CA ASN A 37 9.94 -5.55 2.27
C ASN A 37 9.35 -4.35 3.02
N ASN A 38 9.39 -4.39 4.33
CA ASN A 38 8.97 -3.28 5.18
C ASN A 38 7.56 -2.78 4.86
N LEU A 39 6.63 -3.72 4.72
CA LEU A 39 5.25 -3.38 4.43
C LEU A 39 4.64 -2.58 5.58
N ARG A 40 3.98 -1.49 5.23
CA ARG A 40 3.26 -0.65 6.17
C ARG A 40 1.85 -0.41 5.64
N VAL A 41 0.88 -0.49 6.53
CA VAL A 41 -0.53 -0.21 6.22
C VAL A 41 -1.07 0.64 7.35
N GLY A 42 -1.70 1.75 7.01
CA GLY A 42 -2.25 2.65 8.01
C GLY A 42 -3.51 3.36 7.54
N LYS A 43 -4.34 3.80 8.47
CA LYS A 43 -5.52 4.58 8.14
C LYS A 43 -5.32 6.05 8.52
N ARG A 44 -6.03 6.94 7.82
CA ARG A 44 -5.94 8.37 8.08
C ARG A 44 -6.43 8.69 9.50
N VAL A 45 -5.86 9.73 10.09
CA VAL A 45 -6.33 10.29 11.37
C VAL A 45 -7.08 11.61 11.18
N ASP A 46 -6.72 12.39 10.15
CA ASP A 46 -7.37 13.66 9.83
C ASP A 46 -8.40 13.45 8.72
N THR A 47 -9.67 13.27 9.14
CA THR A 47 -10.77 13.03 8.21
C THR A 47 -11.24 14.29 7.51
N ALA A 48 -10.90 15.49 8.01
CA ALA A 48 -11.35 16.75 7.43
C ALA A 48 -10.51 17.16 6.21
N ASN A 49 -9.21 16.91 6.23
CA ASN A 49 -8.28 17.41 5.22
C ASN A 49 -7.63 16.32 4.35
N ASN A 50 -7.78 15.05 4.73
CA ASN A 50 -7.18 13.94 4.02
C ASN A 50 -8.25 13.08 3.36
N PRO A 51 -8.42 13.14 2.02
CA PRO A 51 -9.39 12.30 1.32
C PRO A 51 -8.96 10.84 1.22
N ASN A 52 -7.67 10.54 1.46
CA ASN A 52 -7.14 9.18 1.33
C ASN A 52 -7.42 8.41 2.62
N THR A 53 -8.33 7.44 2.52
CA THR A 53 -8.85 6.70 3.68
C THR A 53 -7.80 5.88 4.37
N TYR A 54 -6.92 5.22 3.57
CA TYR A 54 -5.81 4.44 4.10
C TYR A 54 -4.67 4.43 3.07
N PHE A 55 -3.53 3.92 3.48
CA PHE A 55 -2.40 3.76 2.59
C PHE A 55 -1.73 2.42 2.82
N PHE A 56 -0.97 1.98 1.85
CA PHE A 56 0.08 0.99 2.09
C PHE A 56 1.36 1.42 1.40
N SER A 57 2.47 0.96 1.93
CA SER A 57 3.77 1.20 1.34
C SER A 57 4.69 0.02 1.59
N PHE A 58 5.67 -0.16 0.73
CA PHE A 58 6.70 -1.18 0.92
C PHE A 58 7.97 -0.77 0.19
N ASP A 59 9.06 -1.39 0.60
CA ASP A 59 10.35 -1.23 -0.04
C ASP A 59 10.62 -2.38 -0.98
N VAL A 60 11.27 -2.08 -2.09
CA VAL A 60 11.68 -3.08 -3.08
C VAL A 60 13.08 -2.72 -3.57
N GLU A 61 13.85 -3.75 -3.96
CA GLU A 61 15.27 -3.60 -4.27
C GLU A 61 15.52 -2.61 -5.42
N ASN A 62 14.73 -2.69 -6.50
CA ASN A 62 14.86 -1.86 -7.68
C ASN A 62 13.56 -1.84 -8.49
N MET A 63 13.55 -1.07 -9.58
CA MET A 63 12.35 -0.94 -10.42
C MET A 63 11.96 -2.24 -11.12
N ASP A 64 12.92 -3.09 -11.46
CA ASP A 64 12.62 -4.39 -12.08
C ASP A 64 11.87 -5.29 -11.11
N LYS A 65 12.25 -5.29 -9.84
CA LYS A 65 11.54 -6.03 -8.80
C LYS A 65 10.15 -5.45 -8.54
N LEU A 66 10.00 -4.13 -8.61
CA LEU A 66 8.69 -3.50 -8.49
C LEU A 66 7.77 -3.97 -9.62
N ALA A 67 8.24 -3.94 -10.86
CA ALA A 67 7.48 -4.44 -12.01
C ALA A 67 7.09 -5.91 -11.81
N TYR A 68 7.99 -6.73 -11.30
CA TYR A 68 7.73 -8.13 -11.00
C TYR A 68 6.58 -8.28 -9.99
N ILE A 69 6.60 -7.47 -8.91
CA ILE A 69 5.53 -7.49 -7.90
C ILE A 69 4.19 -7.12 -8.53
N LEU A 70 4.15 -6.03 -9.30
CA LEU A 70 2.91 -5.54 -9.91
C LEU A 70 2.32 -6.51 -10.93
N GLU A 71 3.15 -7.38 -11.52
CA GLU A 71 2.71 -8.41 -12.46
C GLU A 71 2.46 -9.77 -11.78
N ASN A 72 2.72 -9.87 -10.48
CA ASN A 72 2.56 -11.11 -9.74
C ASN A 72 1.08 -11.48 -9.60
N ALA A 73 0.75 -12.77 -9.72
CA ALA A 73 -0.61 -13.25 -9.63
C ALA A 73 -1.28 -12.92 -8.29
N VAL A 74 -0.52 -12.93 -7.19
CA VAL A 74 -1.02 -12.58 -5.86
C VAL A 74 -1.42 -11.10 -5.83
N TYR A 75 -0.59 -10.21 -6.41
CA TYR A 75 -0.90 -8.79 -6.49
C TYR A 75 -2.14 -8.54 -7.38
N PHE A 76 -2.22 -9.23 -8.51
CA PHE A 76 -3.37 -9.12 -9.40
C PHE A 76 -4.68 -9.50 -8.69
N GLN A 77 -4.67 -10.58 -7.92
CA GLN A 77 -5.84 -10.99 -7.16
C GLN A 77 -6.19 -9.99 -6.06
N PHE A 78 -5.18 -9.41 -5.41
CA PHE A 78 -5.39 -8.35 -4.45
C PHE A 78 -6.10 -7.15 -5.08
N GLU A 79 -5.64 -6.70 -6.25
CA GLU A 79 -6.30 -5.62 -6.98
C GLU A 79 -7.75 -5.97 -7.31
N ARG A 80 -8.00 -7.16 -7.81
CA ARG A 80 -9.34 -7.59 -8.23
C ARG A 80 -10.30 -7.80 -7.07
N GLN A 81 -9.83 -8.33 -5.96
CA GLN A 81 -10.70 -8.77 -4.87
C GLN A 81 -10.82 -7.72 -3.77
N ILE A 82 -9.82 -6.87 -3.61
CA ILE A 82 -9.79 -5.88 -2.54
C ILE A 82 -9.88 -4.45 -3.09
N LEU A 83 -8.98 -4.06 -3.98
CA LEU A 83 -8.97 -2.68 -4.46
C LEU A 83 -10.17 -2.37 -5.36
N GLY A 84 -10.44 -3.22 -6.34
CA GLY A 84 -11.52 -2.97 -7.31
C GLY A 84 -12.89 -2.78 -6.65
N PRO A 85 -13.33 -3.68 -5.77
CA PRO A 85 -14.65 -3.57 -5.15
C PRO A 85 -14.80 -2.41 -4.17
N PHE A 86 -13.73 -2.00 -3.47
CA PHE A 86 -13.84 -1.11 -2.33
C PHE A 86 -13.14 0.23 -2.46
N VAL A 87 -12.29 0.41 -3.47
CA VAL A 87 -11.49 1.63 -3.64
C VAL A 87 -12.01 2.44 -4.82
N ALA A 88 -12.34 3.71 -4.55
CA ALA A 88 -12.86 4.64 -5.55
C ALA A 88 -11.73 5.31 -6.33
N ALA A 89 -10.61 5.60 -5.68
CA ALA A 89 -9.48 6.29 -6.29
C ALA A 89 -8.18 5.93 -5.59
N SER A 90 -7.08 6.00 -6.32
CA SER A 90 -5.76 5.73 -5.76
C SER A 90 -4.73 6.68 -6.37
N LYS A 91 -3.64 6.92 -5.60
CA LYS A 91 -2.47 7.66 -6.05
C LYS A 91 -1.24 6.86 -5.71
N ILE A 92 -0.33 6.73 -6.66
CA ILE A 92 0.89 5.96 -6.52
C ILE A 92 2.09 6.90 -6.61
N PHE A 93 3.02 6.77 -5.66
CA PHE A 93 4.26 7.53 -5.65
C PHE A 93 5.41 6.58 -5.36
N ASP A 94 6.44 6.64 -6.20
CA ASP A 94 7.65 5.84 -6.03
C ASP A 94 8.83 6.77 -5.78
N TYR A 95 9.61 6.46 -4.75
CA TYR A 95 10.77 7.25 -4.36
C TYR A 95 12.00 6.37 -4.33
N GLU A 96 13.12 6.91 -4.84
CA GLU A 96 14.41 6.25 -4.68
C GLU A 96 14.98 6.60 -3.31
N MET A 97 15.24 5.56 -2.51
CA MET A 97 15.84 5.71 -1.20
C MET A 97 17.35 5.53 -1.30
N GLU A 98 18.08 6.32 -0.51
CA GLU A 98 19.53 6.22 -0.43
C GLU A 98 19.91 5.44 0.83
N PRO A 99 20.24 4.15 0.72
CA PRO A 99 20.59 3.35 1.90
C PRO A 99 21.74 3.95 2.69
N GLY A 100 21.60 3.95 4.01
CA GLY A 100 22.63 4.48 4.90
C GLY A 100 22.64 5.99 5.06
N LYS A 101 21.74 6.70 4.38
CA LYS A 101 21.64 8.17 4.51
C LYS A 101 20.53 8.62 5.44
N ASP A 102 19.65 7.72 5.83
CA ASP A 102 18.61 8.03 6.79
C ASP A 102 19.23 8.16 8.18
N VAL A 103 18.91 9.26 8.85
CA VAL A 103 19.46 9.56 10.16
C VAL A 103 18.35 9.53 11.20
N ARG A 104 18.60 8.83 12.30
CA ARG A 104 17.70 8.80 13.45
C ARG A 104 18.28 9.67 14.56
N TYR A 105 17.45 10.55 15.09
CA TYR A 105 17.76 11.32 16.28
C TYR A 105 16.96 10.75 17.43
N SER A 106 17.66 10.34 18.45
CA SER A 106 17.06 9.82 19.67
C SER A 106 17.05 10.84 20.79
#